data_6646f2eccde13bcc19efecefc8d074ec
#
_entry.id   6646f2eccde13bcc19efecefc8d074ec
#
_cell.length_a   1.000
_cell.length_b   1.000
_cell.length_c   1.000
_cell.angle_alpha   90.00
_cell.angle_beta   90.00
_cell.angle_gamma   90.00
#
_symmetry.space_group_name_H-M   'P 1'
#
loop_
_entity.id
_entity.type
_entity.pdbx_description
1 polymer ?
#
loop_
_entity_poly.entity_id
_entity_poly.type
_entity_poly.pdbx_seq_one_letter_code
_entity_poly.pdbx_strand_id
1 'polypeptide(L)'
;MAIRRSIRTIIAAVAVLVAVGALVSCNARKKNTAAARQYTAFITRYNIYYNGDRHYVETLEEMEKAYEDDYTDIIYVHPAEAKQNPKAPQPSGDFNRSIEKAQKAIQLRSITKKPPKSSGKRNDPEYKKWMRREEYTPFLHNAWLMMGRSQYMNGDFSGAASTFFYISKHFWWLPKTVTEAQ
;
A
#
# COMPACT_ATOMS: atom_id res chain seq x y z
N MET A 1 8.81 51.22 -19.92
CA MET A 1 8.89 50.95 -18.46
C MET A 1 7.68 50.23 -17.88
N ALA A 2 6.45 50.45 -18.35
CA ALA A 2 5.22 49.81 -17.83
C ALA A 2 5.18 48.27 -17.97
N ILE A 3 5.59 47.70 -19.09
CA ILE A 3 5.59 46.25 -19.36
C ILE A 3 6.48 45.48 -18.38
N ARG A 4 7.66 45.99 -18.03
CA ARG A 4 8.56 45.35 -17.06
C ARG A 4 7.98 45.34 -15.62
N ARG A 5 7.19 46.36 -15.26
CA ARG A 5 6.49 46.38 -13.96
C ARG A 5 5.36 45.34 -13.91
N SER A 6 4.58 45.25 -14.98
CA SER A 6 3.49 44.26 -15.10
C SER A 6 3.99 42.81 -15.02
N ILE A 7 5.11 42.50 -15.69
CA ILE A 7 5.72 41.15 -15.63
C ILE A 7 6.21 40.82 -14.22
N ARG A 8 6.84 41.77 -13.52
CA ARG A 8 7.29 41.57 -12.15
C ARG A 8 6.15 41.31 -11.16
N THR A 9 5.03 42.01 -11.31
CA THR A 9 3.84 41.81 -10.48
C THR A 9 3.18 40.44 -10.72
N ILE A 10 3.12 39.98 -11.97
CA ILE A 10 2.59 38.67 -12.34
C ILE A 10 3.49 37.57 -11.74
N ILE A 11 4.80 37.69 -11.88
CA ILE A 11 5.75 36.72 -11.30
C ILE A 11 5.63 36.67 -9.76
N ALA A 12 5.52 37.81 -9.09
CA ALA A 12 5.32 37.88 -7.67
C ALA A 12 4.00 37.23 -7.24
N ALA A 13 2.90 37.46 -7.96
CA ALA A 13 1.60 36.85 -7.67
C ALA A 13 1.64 35.33 -7.85
N VAL A 14 2.29 34.82 -8.89
CA VAL A 14 2.48 33.37 -9.10
C VAL A 14 3.35 32.76 -8.01
N ALA A 15 4.43 33.41 -7.60
CA ALA A 15 5.30 32.94 -6.52
C ALA A 15 4.56 32.88 -5.18
N VAL A 16 3.71 33.85 -4.85
CA VAL A 16 2.88 33.84 -3.65
C VAL A 16 1.84 32.70 -3.71
N LEU A 17 1.19 32.47 -4.86
CA LEU A 17 0.25 31.36 -5.06
C LEU A 17 0.92 30.00 -4.85
N VAL A 18 2.13 29.81 -5.38
CA VAL A 18 2.92 28.57 -5.20
C VAL A 18 3.34 28.39 -3.74
N ALA A 19 3.78 29.47 -3.06
CA ALA A 19 4.16 29.44 -1.65
C ALA A 19 2.98 29.09 -0.73
N VAL A 20 1.82 29.70 -0.96
CA VAL A 20 0.58 29.38 -0.22
C VAL A 20 0.14 27.94 -0.45
N GLY A 21 0.22 27.46 -1.69
CA GLY A 21 -0.06 26.05 -2.05
C GLY A 21 0.85 25.07 -1.32
N ALA A 22 2.14 25.37 -1.19
CA ALA A 22 3.12 24.53 -0.49
C ALA A 22 2.85 24.46 1.03
N LEU A 23 2.45 25.57 1.66
CA LEU A 23 2.15 25.61 3.09
C LEU A 23 0.87 24.83 3.47
N VAL A 24 -0.13 24.80 2.58
CA VAL A 24 -1.37 24.04 2.81
C VAL A 24 -1.14 22.54 2.66
N SER A 25 -0.20 22.12 1.81
CA SER A 25 0.08 20.69 1.52
C SER A 25 0.58 19.90 2.74
N CYS A 26 1.39 20.49 3.63
CA CYS A 26 1.95 19.79 4.79
C CYS A 26 0.92 19.41 5.86
N ASN A 27 -0.16 20.17 6.00
CA ASN A 27 -1.18 19.93 7.03
C ASN A 27 -2.34 19.01 6.55
N ALA A 28 -2.52 18.86 5.24
CA ALA A 28 -3.60 18.05 4.66
C ALA A 28 -3.44 16.55 4.94
N ARG A 29 -2.21 16.06 5.07
CA ARG A 29 -1.90 14.63 5.31
C ARG A 29 -2.39 14.10 6.66
N LYS A 30 -2.55 14.95 7.67
CA LYS A 30 -2.97 14.55 9.02
C LYS A 30 -4.49 14.65 9.25
N LYS A 31 -5.24 15.24 8.33
CA LYS A 31 -6.70 15.39 8.44
C LYS A 31 -7.41 14.31 7.65
N ASN A 32 -8.37 13.62 8.27
CA ASN A 32 -9.23 12.66 7.58
C ASN A 32 -10.36 13.39 6.84
N THR A 33 -10.04 14.01 5.70
CA THR A 33 -10.99 14.62 4.77
C THR A 33 -11.12 13.74 3.52
N ALA A 34 -12.22 13.90 2.76
CA ALA A 34 -12.39 13.17 1.50
C ALA A 34 -11.24 13.43 0.53
N ALA A 35 -10.82 14.68 0.36
CA ALA A 35 -9.70 15.06 -0.49
C ALA A 35 -8.38 14.41 -0.02
N ALA A 36 -8.09 14.43 1.29
CA ALA A 36 -6.89 13.82 1.84
C ALA A 36 -6.86 12.30 1.60
N ARG A 37 -7.98 11.60 1.76
CA ARG A 37 -8.09 10.16 1.49
C ARG A 37 -7.81 9.84 0.03
N GLN A 38 -8.43 10.57 -0.91
CA GLN A 38 -8.24 10.34 -2.34
C GLN A 38 -6.81 10.67 -2.79
N TYR A 39 -6.28 11.80 -2.35
CA TYR A 39 -4.90 12.17 -2.64
C TYR A 39 -3.90 11.13 -2.11
N THR A 40 -4.09 10.70 -0.86
CA THR A 40 -3.24 9.68 -0.24
C THR A 40 -3.34 8.34 -0.99
N ALA A 41 -4.55 7.90 -1.36
CA ALA A 41 -4.75 6.70 -2.14
C ALA A 41 -4.08 6.78 -3.51
N PHE A 42 -4.21 7.90 -4.20
CA PHE A 42 -3.58 8.14 -5.51
C PHE A 42 -2.05 8.03 -5.43
N ILE A 43 -1.41 8.78 -4.51
CA ILE A 43 0.05 8.73 -4.36
C ILE A 43 0.53 7.35 -3.91
N THR A 44 -0.21 6.68 -3.02
CA THR A 44 0.13 5.32 -2.60
C THR A 44 0.15 4.39 -3.79
N ARG A 45 -0.91 4.41 -4.61
CA ARG A 45 -1.06 3.53 -5.77
C ARG A 45 0.03 3.76 -6.82
N TYR A 46 0.21 4.99 -7.27
CA TYR A 46 1.03 5.31 -8.44
C TYR A 46 2.49 5.62 -8.15
N ASN A 47 2.89 5.72 -6.88
CA ASN A 47 4.28 5.97 -6.53
C ASN A 47 4.87 4.80 -5.73
N ILE A 48 4.41 4.62 -4.48
CA ILE A 48 5.06 3.67 -3.57
C ILE A 48 4.69 2.23 -3.93
N TYR A 49 3.38 1.96 -4.05
CA TYR A 49 2.88 0.61 -4.35
C TYR A 49 3.32 0.14 -5.73
N TYR A 50 3.13 0.94 -6.77
CA TYR A 50 3.51 0.58 -8.14
C TYR A 50 4.97 0.11 -8.25
N ASN A 51 5.90 0.82 -7.61
CA ASN A 51 7.31 0.42 -7.62
C ASN A 51 7.60 -0.86 -6.84
N GLY A 52 6.81 -1.14 -5.79
CA GLY A 52 6.92 -2.40 -5.04
C GLY A 52 6.32 -3.58 -5.79
N ASP A 53 5.14 -3.38 -6.37
CA ASP A 53 4.40 -4.36 -7.15
C ASP A 53 5.16 -4.78 -8.42
N ARG A 54 5.71 -3.81 -9.12
CA ARG A 54 6.56 -4.08 -10.29
C ARG A 54 7.77 -4.93 -9.93
N HIS A 55 8.47 -4.59 -8.86
CA HIS A 55 9.59 -5.39 -8.38
C HIS A 55 9.14 -6.80 -7.96
N TYR A 56 7.98 -6.93 -7.32
CA TYR A 56 7.41 -8.22 -6.95
C TYR A 56 7.19 -9.10 -8.18
N VAL A 57 6.54 -8.56 -9.22
CA VAL A 57 6.25 -9.30 -10.46
C VAL A 57 7.54 -9.70 -11.18
N GLU A 58 8.49 -8.76 -11.35
CA GLU A 58 9.77 -9.04 -12.00
C GLU A 58 10.55 -10.15 -11.27
N THR A 59 10.63 -10.07 -9.93
CA THR A 59 11.32 -11.08 -9.11
C THR A 59 10.61 -12.43 -9.14
N LEU A 60 9.27 -12.44 -9.15
CA LEU A 60 8.47 -13.66 -9.27
C LEU A 60 8.73 -14.38 -10.60
N GLU A 61 8.70 -13.64 -11.70
CA GLU A 61 8.99 -14.19 -13.02
C GLU A 61 10.43 -14.75 -13.13
N GLU A 62 11.40 -14.06 -12.55
CA GLU A 62 12.78 -14.54 -12.48
C GLU A 62 12.90 -15.83 -11.65
N MET A 63 12.22 -15.89 -10.50
CA MET A 63 12.19 -17.07 -9.64
C MET A 63 11.56 -18.27 -10.37
N GLU A 64 10.41 -18.08 -11.02
CA GLU A 64 9.70 -19.15 -11.74
C GLU A 64 10.50 -19.66 -12.95
N LYS A 65 11.19 -18.79 -13.68
CA LYS A 65 12.03 -19.17 -14.82
C LYS A 65 13.33 -19.90 -14.40
N ALA A 66 13.85 -19.59 -13.23
CA ALA A 66 15.12 -20.13 -12.74
C ALA A 66 14.96 -21.41 -11.93
N TYR A 67 13.75 -21.70 -11.43
CA TYR A 67 13.49 -22.88 -10.61
C TYR A 67 13.31 -24.11 -11.47
N GLU A 68 14.06 -25.18 -11.15
CA GLU A 68 13.94 -26.49 -11.75
C GLU A 68 13.45 -27.50 -10.72
N ASP A 69 12.41 -28.26 -11.08
CA ASP A 69 11.86 -29.29 -10.22
C ASP A 69 12.83 -30.47 -10.08
N ASP A 70 13.02 -30.96 -8.86
CA ASP A 70 13.70 -32.21 -8.60
C ASP A 70 12.70 -33.37 -8.63
N TYR A 71 12.68 -34.10 -9.75
CA TYR A 71 11.78 -35.23 -9.94
C TYR A 71 12.17 -36.48 -9.14
N THR A 72 13.25 -36.42 -8.36
CA THR A 72 13.67 -37.53 -7.47
C THR A 72 13.10 -37.39 -6.06
N ASP A 73 12.49 -36.25 -5.72
CA ASP A 73 11.86 -35.94 -4.42
C ASP A 73 10.45 -35.36 -4.61
N ILE A 74 9.89 -34.81 -3.55
CA ILE A 74 8.55 -34.19 -3.56
C ILE A 74 8.56 -32.93 -4.46
N ILE A 75 7.70 -32.91 -5.44
CA ILE A 75 7.50 -31.74 -6.30
C ILE A 75 6.56 -30.75 -5.60
N TYR A 76 7.01 -29.51 -5.45
CA TYR A 76 6.24 -28.44 -4.85
C TYR A 76 5.29 -27.80 -5.87
N VAL A 77 4.08 -27.45 -5.44
CA VAL A 77 3.09 -26.76 -6.28
C VAL A 77 3.60 -25.37 -6.69
N HIS A 78 4.35 -24.72 -5.80
CA HIS A 78 4.94 -23.42 -6.06
C HIS A 78 6.40 -23.39 -5.54
N PRO A 79 7.35 -22.80 -6.30
CA PRO A 79 8.76 -22.76 -5.91
C PRO A 79 9.01 -22.22 -4.50
N ALA A 80 8.25 -21.22 -4.04
CA ALA A 80 8.39 -20.65 -2.70
C ALA A 80 8.21 -21.70 -1.58
N GLU A 81 7.44 -22.76 -1.81
CA GLU A 81 7.19 -23.83 -0.81
C GLU A 81 8.45 -24.67 -0.57
N ALA A 82 9.34 -24.76 -1.55
CA ALA A 82 10.63 -25.43 -1.39
C ALA A 82 11.49 -24.80 -0.29
N LYS A 83 11.28 -23.54 0.05
CA LYS A 83 11.97 -22.84 1.16
C LYS A 83 11.66 -23.44 2.54
N GLN A 84 10.61 -24.27 2.67
CA GLN A 84 10.31 -25.03 3.89
C GLN A 84 11.25 -26.23 4.09
N ASN A 85 11.82 -26.75 3.01
CA ASN A 85 12.71 -27.90 3.05
C ASN A 85 14.15 -27.49 2.68
N PRO A 86 15.08 -27.40 3.65
CA PRO A 86 16.47 -27.00 3.37
C PRO A 86 17.23 -27.94 2.41
N LYS A 87 16.71 -29.17 2.19
CA LYS A 87 17.31 -30.14 1.27
C LYS A 87 16.84 -29.98 -0.17
N ALA A 88 15.70 -29.30 -0.39
CA ALA A 88 15.20 -29.04 -1.72
C ALA A 88 16.00 -27.96 -2.45
N PRO A 89 15.99 -27.95 -3.79
CA PRO A 89 16.51 -26.84 -4.57
C PRO A 89 15.87 -25.53 -4.11
N GLN A 90 16.70 -24.57 -3.68
CA GLN A 90 16.17 -23.32 -3.14
C GLN A 90 15.85 -22.34 -4.28
N PRO A 91 14.61 -21.82 -4.36
CA PRO A 91 14.27 -20.83 -5.36
C PRO A 91 15.03 -19.53 -5.13
N SER A 92 15.47 -18.92 -6.22
CA SER A 92 16.10 -17.60 -6.24
C SER A 92 15.06 -16.50 -5.99
N GLY A 93 15.52 -15.26 -5.89
CA GLY A 93 14.66 -14.07 -5.78
C GLY A 93 14.62 -13.49 -4.39
N ASP A 94 14.75 -12.16 -4.34
CA ASP A 94 14.70 -11.37 -3.11
C ASP A 94 13.53 -10.37 -3.18
N PHE A 95 12.50 -10.61 -2.35
CA PHE A 95 11.30 -9.78 -2.27
C PHE A 95 11.39 -8.69 -1.20
N ASN A 96 12.54 -8.48 -0.56
CA ASN A 96 12.71 -7.51 0.52
C ASN A 96 12.38 -6.08 0.07
N ARG A 97 12.73 -5.71 -1.16
CA ARG A 97 12.40 -4.40 -1.71
C ARG A 97 10.88 -4.16 -1.81
N SER A 98 10.12 -5.19 -2.15
CA SER A 98 8.64 -5.12 -2.17
C SER A 98 8.08 -4.98 -0.77
N ILE A 99 8.63 -5.70 0.22
CA ILE A 99 8.29 -5.57 1.64
C ILE A 99 8.58 -4.15 2.14
N GLU A 100 9.75 -3.60 1.87
CA GLU A 100 10.12 -2.23 2.25
C GLU A 100 9.17 -1.18 1.66
N LYS A 101 8.80 -1.32 0.37
CA LYS A 101 7.84 -0.42 -0.27
C LYS A 101 6.44 -0.54 0.35
N ALA A 102 5.99 -1.76 0.66
CA ALA A 102 4.74 -1.99 1.36
C ALA A 102 4.73 -1.34 2.74
N GLN A 103 5.76 -1.58 3.55
CA GLN A 103 5.93 -0.98 4.87
C GLN A 103 5.96 0.55 4.80
N LYS A 104 6.70 1.11 3.84
CA LYS A 104 6.74 2.56 3.61
C LYS A 104 5.37 3.12 3.25
N ALA A 105 4.60 2.43 2.41
CA ALA A 105 3.24 2.82 2.08
C ALA A 105 2.35 2.83 3.33
N ILE A 106 2.40 1.79 4.14
CA ILE A 106 1.62 1.64 5.37
C ILE A 106 1.98 2.76 6.35
N GLN A 107 3.27 2.96 6.65
CA GLN A 107 3.73 3.95 7.62
C GLN A 107 3.40 5.39 7.23
N LEU A 108 3.59 5.74 5.95
CA LEU A 108 3.45 7.12 5.49
C LEU A 108 2.02 7.49 5.07
N ARG A 109 1.20 6.51 4.71
CA ARG A 109 -0.09 6.74 4.03
C ARG A 109 -1.31 6.24 4.80
N SER A 110 -1.13 5.61 5.94
CA SER A 110 -2.23 5.23 6.82
C SER A 110 -2.93 6.47 7.40
N ILE A 111 -4.26 6.47 7.35
CA ILE A 111 -5.14 7.47 7.97
C ILE A 111 -6.05 6.74 8.95
N THR A 112 -5.62 6.65 10.20
CA THR A 112 -6.35 5.99 11.30
C THR A 112 -7.23 6.95 12.09
N LYS A 113 -6.96 8.26 11.98
CA LYS A 113 -7.75 9.28 12.66
C LYS A 113 -9.19 9.30 12.15
N LYS A 114 -10.17 9.17 13.05
CA LYS A 114 -11.59 9.24 12.68
C LYS A 114 -11.94 10.61 12.08
N PRO A 115 -12.78 10.62 11.02
CA PRO A 115 -13.27 11.86 10.44
C PRO A 115 -14.22 12.60 11.38
N PRO A 116 -14.47 13.90 11.17
CA PRO A 116 -15.47 14.64 11.92
C PRO A 116 -16.85 14.00 11.77
N LYS A 117 -17.59 13.92 12.87
CA LYS A 117 -18.95 13.39 12.86
C LYS A 117 -19.89 14.32 12.07
N SER A 118 -20.71 13.75 11.19
CA SER A 118 -21.77 14.48 10.49
C SER A 118 -23.09 14.30 11.22
N SER A 119 -23.70 15.39 11.67
CA SER A 119 -25.00 15.37 12.37
C SER A 119 -26.12 14.80 11.51
N GLY A 120 -26.17 15.15 10.20
CA GLY A 120 -27.20 14.68 9.28
C GLY A 120 -27.12 13.19 8.93
N LYS A 121 -26.02 12.48 9.26
CA LYS A 121 -25.82 11.05 8.97
C LYS A 121 -25.80 10.18 10.22
N ARG A 122 -26.21 10.71 11.37
CA ARG A 122 -26.11 10.01 12.66
C ARG A 122 -26.89 8.69 12.70
N ASN A 123 -28.00 8.58 11.99
CA ASN A 123 -28.86 7.39 11.98
C ASN A 123 -28.60 6.47 10.78
N ASP A 124 -27.75 6.86 9.83
CA ASP A 124 -27.39 6.05 8.67
C ASP A 124 -26.55 4.83 9.08
N PRO A 125 -27.00 3.59 8.84
CA PRO A 125 -26.28 2.38 9.22
C PRO A 125 -24.97 2.22 8.45
N GLU A 126 -24.91 2.61 7.17
CA GLU A 126 -23.68 2.55 6.37
C GLU A 126 -22.64 3.57 6.87
N TYR A 127 -23.09 4.75 7.28
CA TYR A 127 -22.19 5.72 7.90
C TYR A 127 -21.65 5.23 9.24
N LYS A 128 -22.48 4.57 10.06
CA LYS A 128 -22.04 3.94 11.33
C LYS A 128 -21.00 2.86 11.07
N LYS A 129 -21.24 1.99 10.08
CA LYS A 129 -20.31 0.94 9.65
C LYS A 129 -19.00 1.55 9.16
N TRP A 130 -19.05 2.58 8.33
CA TRP A 130 -17.88 3.30 7.87
C TRP A 130 -17.08 3.94 9.02
N MET A 131 -17.73 4.55 10.01
CA MET A 131 -17.10 5.15 11.19
C MET A 131 -16.42 4.14 12.13
N ARG A 132 -16.75 2.84 12.02
CA ARG A 132 -16.10 1.77 12.79
C ARG A 132 -14.76 1.32 12.20
N ARG A 133 -14.46 1.71 10.97
CA ARG A 133 -13.19 1.38 10.32
C ARG A 133 -12.02 1.93 11.12
N GLU A 134 -10.90 1.23 11.04
CA GLU A 134 -9.64 1.63 11.66
C GLU A 134 -8.69 2.25 10.65
N GLU A 135 -8.92 2.02 9.36
CA GLU A 135 -8.17 2.59 8.26
C GLU A 135 -9.11 3.26 7.25
N TYR A 136 -8.75 4.48 6.83
CA TYR A 136 -9.58 5.28 5.93
C TYR A 136 -8.96 5.54 4.57
N THR A 137 -7.68 5.15 4.34
CA THR A 137 -7.05 5.24 3.01
C THR A 137 -7.59 4.14 2.10
N PRO A 138 -8.30 4.46 1.00
CA PRO A 138 -9.05 3.45 0.23
C PRO A 138 -8.19 2.35 -0.39
N PHE A 139 -6.93 2.60 -0.69
CA PHE A 139 -6.05 1.70 -1.43
C PHE A 139 -5.07 0.92 -0.53
N LEU A 140 -4.96 1.26 0.76
CA LEU A 140 -3.86 0.78 1.62
C LEU A 140 -3.87 -0.75 1.86
N HIS A 141 -5.04 -1.39 1.77
CA HIS A 141 -5.15 -2.85 1.88
C HIS A 141 -4.30 -3.60 0.85
N ASN A 142 -4.10 -3.03 -0.36
CA ASN A 142 -3.23 -3.64 -1.37
C ASN A 142 -1.75 -3.64 -0.95
N ALA A 143 -1.30 -2.61 -0.22
CA ALA A 143 0.06 -2.60 0.32
C ALA A 143 0.25 -3.69 1.39
N TRP A 144 -0.76 -3.93 2.21
CA TRP A 144 -0.75 -5.03 3.18
C TRP A 144 -0.73 -6.41 2.50
N LEU A 145 -1.55 -6.62 1.46
CA LEU A 145 -1.53 -7.86 0.67
C LEU A 145 -0.17 -8.08 0.00
N MET A 146 0.40 -7.03 -0.61
CA MET A 146 1.74 -7.11 -1.21
C MET A 146 2.79 -7.50 -0.16
N MET A 147 2.73 -6.95 1.06
CA MET A 147 3.64 -7.30 2.14
C MET A 147 3.54 -8.79 2.50
N GLY A 148 2.32 -9.30 2.75
CA GLY A 148 2.12 -10.71 3.09
C GLY A 148 2.56 -11.66 1.97
N ARG A 149 2.24 -11.35 0.72
CA ARG A 149 2.70 -12.14 -0.44
C ARG A 149 4.23 -12.13 -0.56
N SER A 150 4.87 -10.97 -0.40
CA SER A 150 6.32 -10.87 -0.47
C SER A 150 7.04 -11.60 0.67
N GLN A 151 6.46 -11.59 1.87
CA GLN A 151 6.96 -12.39 3.01
C GLN A 151 6.87 -13.89 2.71
N TYR A 152 5.73 -14.35 2.16
CA TYR A 152 5.55 -15.74 1.75
C TYR A 152 6.61 -16.16 0.72
N MET A 153 6.80 -15.35 -0.33
CA MET A 153 7.80 -15.62 -1.37
C MET A 153 9.24 -15.63 -0.84
N ASN A 154 9.54 -14.85 0.20
CA ASN A 154 10.83 -14.91 0.89
C ASN A 154 11.01 -16.12 1.83
N GLY A 155 9.96 -16.92 2.03
CA GLY A 155 9.98 -18.04 2.98
C GLY A 155 9.70 -17.64 4.43
N ASP A 156 9.36 -16.37 4.70
CA ASP A 156 8.87 -15.93 6.01
C ASP A 156 7.37 -16.26 6.14
N PHE A 157 7.07 -17.56 6.26
CA PHE A 157 5.69 -18.06 6.34
C PHE A 157 4.97 -17.59 7.62
N SER A 158 5.72 -17.47 8.70
CA SER A 158 5.19 -17.00 10.00
C SER A 158 4.79 -15.51 9.91
N GLY A 159 5.66 -14.68 9.36
CA GLY A 159 5.38 -13.27 9.09
C GLY A 159 4.22 -13.08 8.11
N ALA A 160 4.20 -13.85 7.03
CA ALA A 160 3.12 -13.84 6.05
C ALA A 160 1.77 -14.21 6.69
N ALA A 161 1.72 -15.30 7.45
CA ALA A 161 0.51 -15.74 8.15
C ALA A 161 0.00 -14.67 9.14
N SER A 162 0.90 -14.06 9.90
CA SER A 162 0.57 -12.97 10.82
C SER A 162 0.00 -11.75 10.07
N THR A 163 0.60 -11.41 8.93
CA THR A 163 0.14 -10.30 8.07
C THR A 163 -1.24 -10.58 7.48
N PHE A 164 -1.47 -11.78 6.94
CA PHE A 164 -2.77 -12.17 6.39
C PHE A 164 -3.86 -12.26 7.46
N PHE A 165 -3.53 -12.79 8.64
CA PHE A 165 -4.44 -12.76 9.77
C PHE A 165 -4.82 -11.34 10.17
N TYR A 166 -3.84 -10.43 10.25
CA TYR A 166 -4.11 -9.02 10.51
C TYR A 166 -5.04 -8.42 9.45
N ILE A 167 -4.79 -8.66 8.15
CA ILE A 167 -5.64 -8.18 7.05
C ILE A 167 -7.08 -8.65 7.22
N SER A 168 -7.29 -9.94 7.50
CA SER A 168 -8.62 -10.54 7.64
C SER A 168 -9.43 -9.91 8.78
N LYS A 169 -8.79 -9.49 9.85
CA LYS A 169 -9.43 -8.84 11.00
C LYS A 169 -9.60 -7.33 10.80
N HIS A 170 -8.56 -6.69 10.29
CA HIS A 170 -8.51 -5.23 10.21
C HIS A 170 -9.33 -4.67 9.06
N PHE A 171 -9.41 -5.36 7.90
CA PHE A 171 -10.13 -4.92 6.71
C PHE A 171 -11.48 -5.64 6.51
N TRP A 172 -12.14 -6.00 7.60
CA TRP A 172 -13.41 -6.73 7.64
C TRP A 172 -14.53 -6.17 6.72
N TRP A 173 -14.44 -4.90 6.32
CA TRP A 173 -15.40 -4.24 5.41
C TRP A 173 -15.06 -4.45 3.91
N LEU A 174 -13.97 -5.14 3.58
CA LEU A 174 -13.53 -5.46 2.23
C LEU A 174 -13.55 -6.99 2.02
N PRO A 175 -14.71 -7.58 1.68
CA PRO A 175 -14.84 -9.05 1.59
C PRO A 175 -13.80 -9.70 0.67
N LYS A 176 -13.54 -9.10 -0.51
CA LYS A 176 -12.54 -9.62 -1.45
C LYS A 176 -11.15 -9.68 -0.82
N THR A 177 -10.72 -8.61 -0.15
CA THR A 177 -9.42 -8.55 0.52
C THR A 177 -9.32 -9.58 1.65
N VAL A 178 -10.42 -9.80 2.38
CA VAL A 178 -10.48 -10.82 3.43
C VAL A 178 -10.34 -12.21 2.84
N THR A 179 -11.04 -12.51 1.73
CA THR A 179 -10.95 -13.82 1.06
C THR A 179 -9.55 -14.04 0.46
N GLU A 180 -8.91 -13.01 -0.08
CA GLU A 180 -7.52 -13.12 -0.58
C GLU A 180 -6.49 -13.34 0.53
N ALA A 181 -6.82 -13.02 1.77
CA ALA A 181 -5.96 -13.16 2.95
C ALA A 181 -6.20 -14.47 3.74
N GLN A 182 -7.19 -15.26 3.34
CA GLN A 182 -7.51 -16.58 3.92
C GLN A 182 -6.86 -17.72 3.14
#